data_9c02118221269e1bdaba7db22a01a732
#
_entry.id   9c02118221269e1bdaba7db22a01a732
#
_cell.length_a   1.000
_cell.length_b   1.000
_cell.length_c   1.000
_cell.angle_alpha   90.00
_cell.angle_beta   90.00
_cell.angle_gamma   90.00
#
_symmetry.space_group_name_H-M   'P 1'
#
loop_
_entity.id
_entity.type
_entity.pdbx_description
1 polymer ?
#
loop_
_entity_poly.entity_id
_entity_poly.type
_entity_poly.pdbx_seq_one_letter_code
_entity_poly.pdbx_strand_id
1 'polypeptide(L)'
;MLYPINRSTLMLLTLASCLTASAQCDPLDVNFGEEPWGLAPDGEETFFDPAVVAVPYSDDVHLLVPSVASEVVPETPLDAPIDSVVISAVLLVDTIAGDTLDFTEVGMAYECNNLGDCTDPCTFLGGQQYCARFSGVPTVAGDFMLSLEVDVWATVFGFPLATPFSFSGFPFPITGETNSIDQVLSEAPRAYPNPSDGLFTLTGAQGSMATLRSLDGQQVRSWNVNASAERVSVDGMAPGVYFLELVAEGRREVLRISFVR
;
A
#
# COMPACT_ATOMS: atom_id res chain seq x y z
N MET A 1 -10.05 -65.61 47.68
CA MET A 1 -9.84 -65.30 46.27
C MET A 1 -10.10 -63.77 46.09
N LEU A 2 -9.03 -63.00 46.07
CA LEU A 2 -9.09 -61.55 45.93
C LEU A 2 -8.64 -61.21 44.49
N TYR A 3 -9.52 -60.58 43.71
CA TYR A 3 -9.21 -60.09 42.39
C TYR A 3 -8.54 -58.70 42.48
N PRO A 4 -7.49 -58.38 41.70
CA PRO A 4 -6.85 -57.11 41.72
C PRO A 4 -7.62 -56.10 40.85
N ILE A 5 -7.85 -54.94 41.41
CA ILE A 5 -8.44 -53.74 40.75
C ILE A 5 -7.42 -53.19 39.76
N ASN A 6 -7.79 -53.20 38.48
CA ASN A 6 -7.03 -52.60 37.39
C ASN A 6 -7.19 -51.10 37.43
N ARG A 7 -6.12 -50.37 37.77
CA ARG A 7 -6.06 -48.91 37.71
C ARG A 7 -5.83 -48.48 36.28
N SER A 8 -6.91 -48.18 35.57
CA SER A 8 -6.84 -47.46 34.29
C SER A 8 -6.36 -46.03 34.55
N THR A 9 -5.14 -45.75 34.16
CA THR A 9 -4.53 -44.42 34.16
C THR A 9 -5.23 -43.57 33.09
N LEU A 10 -6.11 -42.68 33.53
CA LEU A 10 -6.74 -41.67 32.68
C LEU A 10 -5.69 -40.60 32.36
N MET A 11 -5.10 -40.71 31.18
CA MET A 11 -4.15 -39.72 30.66
C MET A 11 -4.95 -38.49 30.15
N LEU A 12 -5.03 -37.44 30.97
CA LEU A 12 -5.61 -36.15 30.59
C LEU A 12 -4.68 -35.51 29.56
N LEU A 13 -5.08 -35.54 28.28
CA LEU A 13 -4.47 -34.70 27.22
C LEU A 13 -4.94 -33.27 27.46
N THR A 14 -4.13 -32.45 28.08
CA THR A 14 -4.31 -31.01 28.07
C THR A 14 -3.96 -30.50 26.67
N LEU A 15 -4.98 -30.21 25.86
CA LEU A 15 -4.82 -29.37 24.66
C LEU A 15 -4.35 -27.99 25.14
N ALA A 16 -3.06 -27.71 25.00
CA ALA A 16 -2.55 -26.37 25.06
C ALA A 16 -3.05 -25.67 23.78
N SER A 17 -4.18 -24.96 23.87
CA SER A 17 -4.55 -23.94 22.89
C SER A 17 -3.49 -22.86 22.97
N CYS A 18 -2.55 -22.85 22.01
CA CYS A 18 -1.77 -21.66 21.69
C CYS A 18 -2.78 -20.59 21.26
N LEU A 19 -3.20 -19.77 22.21
CA LEU A 19 -3.71 -18.43 21.89
C LEU A 19 -2.54 -17.72 21.23
N THR A 20 -2.59 -17.55 19.92
CA THR A 20 -1.78 -16.55 19.25
C THR A 20 -2.26 -15.22 19.81
N ALA A 21 -1.58 -14.72 20.85
CA ALA A 21 -1.68 -13.32 21.18
C ALA A 21 -1.18 -12.58 19.93
N SER A 22 -2.08 -11.99 19.15
CA SER A 22 -1.67 -10.96 18.22
C SER A 22 -1.00 -9.90 19.10
N ALA A 23 0.28 -9.64 18.86
CA ALA A 23 0.97 -8.59 19.58
C ALA A 23 0.25 -7.30 19.23
N GLN A 24 -0.44 -6.72 20.22
CA GLN A 24 -1.00 -5.38 20.10
C GLN A 24 0.18 -4.43 19.88
N CYS A 25 -0.07 -3.30 19.22
CA CYS A 25 0.93 -2.24 19.12
C CYS A 25 1.40 -1.81 20.51
N ASP A 26 2.66 -1.35 20.64
CA ASP A 26 3.16 -0.77 21.88
C ASP A 26 3.08 0.76 21.78
N PRO A 27 2.27 1.44 22.61
CA PRO A 27 2.16 2.89 22.56
C PRO A 27 3.48 3.64 22.70
N LEU A 28 4.48 3.04 23.35
CA LEU A 28 5.77 3.69 23.65
C LEU A 28 6.83 3.49 22.55
N ASP A 29 6.52 2.80 21.47
CA ASP A 29 7.46 2.61 20.35
C ASP A 29 7.78 3.92 19.62
N VAL A 30 6.93 4.94 19.74
CA VAL A 30 7.13 6.28 19.18
C VAL A 30 7.39 7.29 20.31
N ASN A 31 8.36 8.16 20.12
CA ASN A 31 8.66 9.25 21.05
C ASN A 31 8.25 10.59 20.43
N PHE A 32 7.19 11.20 20.95
CA PHE A 32 6.69 12.50 20.51
C PHE A 32 7.51 13.69 21.07
N GLY A 33 8.53 13.44 21.89
CA GLY A 33 9.39 14.49 22.43
C GLY A 33 8.65 15.43 23.39
N GLU A 34 8.71 16.73 23.10
CA GLU A 34 8.05 17.79 23.89
C GLU A 34 6.73 18.26 23.24
N GLU A 35 6.25 17.57 22.20
CA GLU A 35 5.00 17.91 21.54
C GLU A 35 3.82 17.69 22.49
N PRO A 36 2.85 18.62 22.53
CA PRO A 36 1.68 18.50 23.41
C PRO A 36 0.67 17.47 22.91
N TRP A 37 0.70 17.12 21.61
CA TRP A 37 -0.11 16.12 20.96
C TRP A 37 0.55 15.67 19.65
N GLY A 38 0.15 14.53 19.09
CA GLY A 38 0.70 14.08 17.82
C GLY A 38 0.09 12.79 17.32
N LEU A 39 0.33 12.54 16.04
CA LEU A 39 0.05 11.27 15.34
C LEU A 39 1.35 10.80 14.66
N ALA A 40 1.57 9.50 14.64
CA ALA A 40 2.67 8.90 13.90
C ALA A 40 2.18 7.58 13.27
N PRO A 41 2.25 7.42 11.93
CA PRO A 41 2.81 8.41 10.99
C PRO A 41 1.99 9.69 10.92
N ASP A 42 2.67 10.84 10.65
CA ASP A 42 2.09 12.18 10.66
C ASP A 42 1.57 12.64 9.28
N GLY A 43 1.89 11.90 8.24
CA GLY A 43 1.50 12.21 6.87
C GLY A 43 2.34 13.30 6.19
N GLU A 44 3.32 13.88 6.89
CA GLU A 44 4.24 14.91 6.38
C GLU A 44 5.68 14.39 6.27
N GLU A 45 6.26 13.90 7.36
CA GLU A 45 7.61 13.35 7.41
C GLU A 45 7.60 11.82 7.45
N THR A 46 6.57 11.24 8.04
CA THR A 46 6.38 9.79 8.17
C THR A 46 5.06 9.36 7.54
N PHE A 47 5.05 8.21 6.89
CA PHE A 47 3.92 7.71 6.10
C PHE A 47 3.64 6.27 6.46
N PHE A 48 2.38 5.84 6.27
CA PHE A 48 2.01 4.44 6.29
C PHE A 48 2.71 3.67 5.16
N ASP A 49 3.08 2.42 5.44
CA ASP A 49 3.59 1.53 4.40
C ASP A 49 2.52 1.34 3.30
N PRO A 50 2.91 1.34 2.01
CA PRO A 50 1.95 1.10 0.93
C PRO A 50 1.29 -0.28 1.05
N ALA A 51 -0.04 -0.31 1.05
CA ALA A 51 -0.79 -1.56 1.02
C ALA A 51 -0.90 -2.12 -0.41
N VAL A 52 -1.10 -3.43 -0.54
CA VAL A 52 -1.26 -4.12 -1.83
C VAL A 52 -2.53 -4.96 -1.79
N VAL A 53 -3.38 -4.86 -2.83
CA VAL A 53 -4.60 -5.67 -2.95
C VAL A 53 -4.28 -7.16 -2.82
N ALA A 54 -5.11 -7.90 -2.09
CA ALA A 54 -5.01 -9.33 -1.81
C ALA A 54 -3.74 -9.77 -1.04
N VAL A 55 -2.92 -8.83 -0.53
CA VAL A 55 -1.78 -9.11 0.32
C VAL A 55 -2.11 -8.70 1.76
N PRO A 56 -1.86 -9.56 2.77
CA PRO A 56 -2.05 -9.16 4.16
C PRO A 56 -1.22 -7.91 4.50
N TYR A 57 -1.87 -6.94 5.10
CA TYR A 57 -1.30 -5.69 5.55
C TYR A 57 -1.36 -5.58 7.07
N SER A 58 -0.37 -4.95 7.68
CA SER A 58 -0.38 -4.56 9.09
C SER A 58 0.56 -3.39 9.31
N ASP A 59 0.07 -2.32 9.94
CA ASP A 59 0.84 -1.15 10.31
C ASP A 59 0.25 -0.53 11.58
N ASP A 60 1.04 0.22 12.33
CA ASP A 60 0.62 0.80 13.59
C ASP A 60 0.54 2.33 13.49
N VAL A 61 -0.53 2.90 14.07
CA VAL A 61 -0.66 4.33 14.28
C VAL A 61 -0.53 4.63 15.78
N HIS A 62 0.34 5.56 16.13
CA HIS A 62 0.56 6.02 17.48
C HIS A 62 -0.05 7.41 17.63
N LEU A 63 -0.60 7.69 18.80
CA LEU A 63 -1.23 8.96 19.09
C LEU A 63 -0.84 9.42 20.48
N LEU A 64 -0.51 10.70 20.58
CA LEU A 64 -0.41 11.44 21.84
C LEU A 64 -1.64 12.33 21.92
N VAL A 65 -2.54 12.00 22.85
CA VAL A 65 -3.79 12.73 23.03
C VAL A 65 -3.51 14.05 23.76
N PRO A 66 -3.99 15.19 23.25
CA PRO A 66 -3.80 16.47 23.93
C PRO A 66 -4.44 16.47 25.32
N SER A 67 -3.88 17.22 26.26
CA SER A 67 -4.44 17.34 27.60
C SER A 67 -5.52 18.41 27.70
N VAL A 68 -5.43 19.44 26.85
CA VAL A 68 -6.37 20.56 26.79
C VAL A 68 -6.71 20.94 25.34
N ALA A 69 -7.87 21.50 25.14
CA ALA A 69 -8.38 21.82 23.80
C ALA A 69 -7.53 22.87 23.07
N SER A 70 -6.90 23.79 23.77
CA SER A 70 -6.02 24.84 23.19
C SER A 70 -4.74 24.31 22.56
N GLU A 71 -4.32 23.07 22.88
CA GLU A 71 -3.16 22.42 22.28
C GLU A 71 -3.40 22.06 20.80
N VAL A 72 -4.66 21.78 20.42
CA VAL A 72 -5.04 21.47 19.03
C VAL A 72 -5.63 22.68 18.33
N VAL A 73 -6.47 23.45 19.02
CA VAL A 73 -7.15 24.62 18.47
C VAL A 73 -6.78 25.84 19.28
N PRO A 74 -5.66 26.52 18.98
CA PRO A 74 -5.15 27.64 19.79
C PRO A 74 -6.11 28.82 19.95
N GLU A 75 -7.08 28.96 19.04
CA GLU A 75 -8.11 30.03 19.08
C GLU A 75 -9.30 29.70 19.97
N THR A 76 -9.30 28.54 20.64
CA THR A 76 -10.38 28.14 21.54
C THR A 76 -10.41 29.06 22.75
N PRO A 77 -11.52 29.79 22.98
CA PRO A 77 -11.58 30.78 24.05
C PRO A 77 -11.61 30.16 25.46
N LEU A 78 -11.79 28.85 25.54
CA LEU A 78 -11.84 28.08 26.78
C LEU A 78 -10.79 26.98 26.74
N ASP A 79 -9.87 27.03 27.66
CA ASP A 79 -8.85 26.01 27.87
C ASP A 79 -9.46 24.83 28.65
N ALA A 80 -10.34 24.07 27.99
CA ALA A 80 -11.04 22.95 28.57
C ALA A 80 -10.14 21.71 28.59
N PRO A 81 -10.03 21.01 29.74
CA PRO A 81 -9.35 19.72 29.75
C PRO A 81 -10.08 18.71 28.87
N ILE A 82 -9.32 17.93 28.13
CA ILE A 82 -9.84 16.81 27.34
C ILE A 82 -9.94 15.60 28.27
N ASP A 83 -11.18 15.12 28.48
CA ASP A 83 -11.41 13.93 29.29
C ASP A 83 -11.04 12.66 28.51
N SER A 84 -11.50 12.58 27.26
CA SER A 84 -11.19 11.46 26.38
C SER A 84 -11.42 11.80 24.90
N VAL A 85 -10.84 10.99 24.03
CA VAL A 85 -11.05 10.97 22.60
C VAL A 85 -11.52 9.57 22.20
N VAL A 86 -12.59 9.48 21.44
CA VAL A 86 -13.15 8.21 20.96
C VAL A 86 -13.05 8.18 19.45
N ILE A 87 -12.40 7.15 18.87
CA ILE A 87 -12.43 6.94 17.43
C ILE A 87 -13.82 6.46 17.05
N SER A 88 -14.53 7.24 16.24
CA SER A 88 -15.87 6.94 15.75
C SER A 88 -15.86 6.27 14.37
N ALA A 89 -14.89 6.62 13.51
CA ALA A 89 -14.70 5.98 12.22
C ALA A 89 -13.25 6.16 11.70
N VAL A 90 -12.85 5.27 10.84
CA VAL A 90 -11.63 5.40 10.00
C VAL A 90 -12.10 5.37 8.55
N LEU A 91 -11.87 6.45 7.82
CA LEU A 91 -12.36 6.65 6.46
C LEU A 91 -11.19 6.77 5.48
N LEU A 92 -11.44 6.34 4.25
CA LEU A 92 -10.54 6.53 3.12
C LEU A 92 -11.22 7.40 2.07
N VAL A 93 -10.62 8.54 1.76
CA VAL A 93 -11.10 9.44 0.70
C VAL A 93 -10.27 9.21 -0.55
N ASP A 94 -10.89 8.77 -1.63
CA ASP A 94 -10.25 8.63 -2.93
C ASP A 94 -9.85 10.00 -3.47
N THR A 95 -8.57 10.23 -3.71
CA THR A 95 -8.04 11.53 -4.16
C THR A 95 -8.40 11.88 -5.60
N ILE A 96 -8.84 10.89 -6.39
CA ILE A 96 -9.20 11.04 -7.81
C ILE A 96 -10.72 11.11 -7.97
N ALA A 97 -11.45 10.13 -7.42
CA ALA A 97 -12.91 10.05 -7.53
C ALA A 97 -13.62 10.99 -6.55
N GLY A 98 -13.00 11.30 -5.40
CA GLY A 98 -13.59 12.08 -4.32
C GLY A 98 -14.60 11.28 -3.48
N ASP A 99 -14.72 9.98 -3.70
CA ASP A 99 -15.58 9.11 -2.93
C ASP A 99 -14.96 8.80 -1.56
N THR A 100 -15.80 8.63 -0.55
CA THR A 100 -15.37 8.25 0.80
C THR A 100 -15.84 6.83 1.09
N LEU A 101 -14.91 5.97 1.50
CA LEU A 101 -15.15 4.58 1.86
C LEU A 101 -14.85 4.37 3.35
N ASP A 102 -15.63 3.53 4.01
CA ASP A 102 -15.26 3.03 5.33
C ASP A 102 -14.07 2.09 5.21
N PHE A 103 -13.18 2.09 6.21
CA PHE A 103 -11.97 1.27 6.22
C PHE A 103 -12.28 -0.22 6.06
N THR A 104 -13.44 -0.67 6.56
CA THR A 104 -13.91 -2.05 6.44
C THR A 104 -14.40 -2.40 5.03
N GLU A 105 -14.88 -1.42 4.25
CA GLU A 105 -15.33 -1.63 2.88
C GLU A 105 -14.19 -1.99 1.93
N VAL A 106 -12.97 -1.56 2.27
CA VAL A 106 -11.76 -1.92 1.52
C VAL A 106 -11.05 -3.16 2.06
N GLY A 107 -11.67 -3.91 2.98
CA GLY A 107 -11.12 -5.14 3.55
C GLY A 107 -10.11 -4.92 4.68
N MET A 108 -10.10 -3.73 5.29
CA MET A 108 -9.23 -3.36 6.39
C MET A 108 -10.00 -3.28 7.71
N ALA A 109 -9.30 -3.40 8.81
CA ALA A 109 -9.82 -3.25 10.17
C ALA A 109 -8.79 -2.52 11.04
N TYR A 110 -9.22 -2.01 12.18
CA TYR A 110 -8.34 -1.44 13.18
C TYR A 110 -8.63 -2.00 14.57
N GLU A 111 -7.57 -2.17 15.34
CA GLU A 111 -7.63 -2.61 16.73
C GLU A 111 -6.88 -1.59 17.59
N CYS A 112 -7.58 -0.99 18.54
CA CYS A 112 -7.02 0.03 19.43
C CYS A 112 -6.39 -0.60 20.68
N ASN A 113 -5.32 0.01 21.17
CA ASN A 113 -4.70 -0.32 22.45
C ASN A 113 -4.68 0.92 23.35
N ASN A 114 -5.64 0.98 24.28
CA ASN A 114 -5.74 2.02 25.31
C ASN A 114 -5.14 1.57 26.64
N LEU A 115 -4.28 0.57 26.66
CA LEU A 115 -3.65 0.01 27.85
C LEU A 115 -4.62 -0.52 28.93
N GLY A 116 -5.92 -0.59 28.59
CA GLY A 116 -6.97 -0.97 29.53
C GLY A 116 -7.52 0.19 30.38
N ASP A 117 -7.16 1.43 30.05
CA ASP A 117 -7.61 2.62 30.75
C ASP A 117 -9.12 2.87 30.63
N CYS A 118 -9.71 2.43 29.51
CA CYS A 118 -11.15 2.51 29.26
C CYS A 118 -11.74 1.16 28.85
N THR A 119 -13.03 0.97 29.13
CA THR A 119 -13.75 -0.26 28.76
C THR A 119 -13.87 -0.44 27.25
N ASP A 120 -14.11 0.65 26.52
CA ASP A 120 -14.04 0.65 25.06
C ASP A 120 -12.57 0.82 24.66
N PRO A 121 -11.98 -0.12 23.90
CA PRO A 121 -10.56 -0.08 23.54
C PRO A 121 -10.19 1.13 22.68
N CYS A 122 -11.14 1.70 21.92
CA CYS A 122 -10.91 2.89 21.09
C CYS A 122 -11.26 4.22 21.78
N THR A 123 -11.34 4.20 23.10
CA THR A 123 -11.43 5.39 23.94
C THR A 123 -10.08 5.68 24.59
N PHE A 124 -9.56 6.87 24.40
CA PHE A 124 -8.22 7.31 24.82
C PHE A 124 -8.34 8.51 25.76
N LEU A 125 -7.66 8.46 26.91
CA LEU A 125 -7.69 9.55 27.89
C LEU A 125 -6.81 10.73 27.45
N GLY A 126 -7.20 11.94 27.83
CA GLY A 126 -6.42 13.15 27.58
C GLY A 126 -5.03 13.12 28.23
N GLY A 127 -4.01 13.64 27.53
CA GLY A 127 -2.64 13.72 28.00
C GLY A 127 -1.89 12.39 28.07
N GLN A 128 -2.38 11.34 27.42
CA GLN A 128 -1.76 10.01 27.41
C GLN A 128 -1.41 9.58 25.98
N GLN A 129 -0.48 8.63 25.87
CA GLN A 129 -0.03 8.07 24.60
C GLN A 129 -0.63 6.68 24.41
N TYR A 130 -1.16 6.44 23.19
CA TYR A 130 -1.82 5.20 22.82
C TYR A 130 -1.42 4.79 21.40
N CYS A 131 -1.91 3.64 20.95
CA CYS A 131 -1.75 3.20 19.57
C CYS A 131 -2.97 2.43 19.08
N ALA A 132 -3.08 2.32 17.76
CA ALA A 132 -3.99 1.40 17.11
C ALA A 132 -3.24 0.67 15.99
N ARG A 133 -3.61 -0.58 15.75
CA ARG A 133 -3.10 -1.39 14.64
C ARG A 133 -4.09 -1.41 13.52
N PHE A 134 -3.67 -1.01 12.35
CA PHE A 134 -4.39 -1.21 11.10
C PHE A 134 -3.97 -2.56 10.50
N SER A 135 -4.93 -3.38 10.14
CA SER A 135 -4.65 -4.71 9.57
C SER A 135 -5.77 -5.16 8.65
N GLY A 136 -5.46 -6.10 7.75
CA GLY A 136 -6.46 -6.66 6.86
C GLY A 136 -5.87 -7.17 5.56
N VAL A 137 -6.73 -7.43 4.60
CA VAL A 137 -6.37 -7.78 3.23
C VAL A 137 -7.12 -6.83 2.30
N PRO A 138 -6.46 -5.80 1.78
CA PRO A 138 -7.13 -4.81 0.94
C PRO A 138 -7.78 -5.45 -0.29
N THR A 139 -8.98 -4.98 -0.63
CA THR A 139 -9.77 -5.48 -1.76
C THR A 139 -9.93 -4.47 -2.88
N VAL A 140 -9.64 -3.19 -2.63
CA VAL A 140 -9.81 -2.08 -3.57
C VAL A 140 -8.50 -1.32 -3.67
N ALA A 141 -8.00 -1.12 -4.91
CA ALA A 141 -6.85 -0.28 -5.17
C ALA A 141 -7.26 1.18 -5.35
N GLY A 142 -6.42 2.11 -4.92
CA GLY A 142 -6.63 3.55 -5.09
C GLY A 142 -5.56 4.37 -4.38
N ASP A 143 -5.50 5.64 -4.71
CA ASP A 143 -4.70 6.63 -3.99
C ASP A 143 -5.62 7.32 -2.97
N PHE A 144 -5.59 6.81 -1.75
CA PHE A 144 -6.47 7.27 -0.69
C PHE A 144 -5.76 8.25 0.26
N MET A 145 -6.57 9.13 0.85
CA MET A 145 -6.23 9.89 2.04
C MET A 145 -7.04 9.34 3.21
N LEU A 146 -6.35 8.87 4.23
CA LEU A 146 -6.97 8.38 5.45
C LEU A 146 -7.43 9.55 6.31
N SER A 147 -8.62 9.42 6.89
CA SER A 147 -9.23 10.34 7.83
C SER A 147 -9.67 9.59 9.07
N LEU A 148 -9.24 10.08 10.24
CA LEU A 148 -9.69 9.58 11.54
C LEU A 148 -10.80 10.49 12.05
N GLU A 149 -12.01 9.96 12.16
CA GLU A 149 -13.14 10.66 12.75
C GLU A 149 -13.19 10.34 14.23
N VAL A 150 -13.21 11.38 15.08
CA VAL A 150 -13.17 11.21 16.53
C VAL A 150 -14.22 12.10 17.21
N ASP A 151 -14.69 11.64 18.36
CA ASP A 151 -15.47 12.44 19.29
C ASP A 151 -14.58 12.83 20.47
N VAL A 152 -14.33 14.13 20.62
CA VAL A 152 -13.54 14.68 21.71
C VAL A 152 -14.48 15.04 22.86
N TRP A 153 -14.29 14.42 24.02
CA TRP A 153 -15.05 14.65 25.22
C TRP A 153 -14.31 15.57 26.17
N ALA A 154 -15.01 16.61 26.63
CA ALA A 154 -14.50 17.56 27.62
C ALA A 154 -15.57 17.91 28.62
N THR A 155 -15.20 18.09 29.89
CA THR A 155 -16.12 18.58 30.93
C THR A 155 -16.02 20.09 31.03
N VAL A 156 -17.10 20.78 30.60
CA VAL A 156 -17.20 22.23 30.61
C VAL A 156 -18.26 22.67 31.64
N PHE A 157 -17.86 23.44 32.65
CA PHE A 157 -18.73 23.87 33.77
C PHE A 157 -19.45 22.70 34.46
N GLY A 158 -18.84 21.52 34.52
CA GLY A 158 -19.41 20.31 35.14
C GLY A 158 -20.35 19.50 34.24
N PHE A 159 -20.48 19.85 32.97
CA PHE A 159 -21.28 19.13 32.00
C PHE A 159 -20.37 18.47 30.97
N PRO A 160 -20.52 17.15 30.68
CA PRO A 160 -19.77 16.49 29.61
C PRO A 160 -20.30 17.00 28.25
N LEU A 161 -19.36 17.38 27.40
CA LEU A 161 -19.64 17.84 26.03
C LEU A 161 -18.80 16.99 25.06
N ALA A 162 -19.44 16.46 24.03
CA ALA A 162 -18.75 15.80 22.91
C ALA A 162 -18.70 16.74 21.72
N THR A 163 -17.54 16.85 21.10
CA THR A 163 -17.34 17.61 19.86
C THR A 163 -16.70 16.71 18.82
N PRO A 164 -17.34 16.50 17.66
CA PRO A 164 -16.71 15.75 16.58
C PRO A 164 -15.54 16.52 15.99
N PHE A 165 -14.47 15.78 15.68
CA PHE A 165 -13.27 16.31 15.04
C PHE A 165 -12.75 15.30 14.03
N SER A 166 -12.12 15.80 12.94
CA SER A 166 -11.57 14.97 11.89
C SER A 166 -10.10 15.27 11.72
N PHE A 167 -9.26 14.24 11.84
CA PHE A 167 -7.85 14.27 11.48
C PHE A 167 -7.69 13.65 10.11
N SER A 168 -7.40 14.46 9.10
CA SER A 168 -7.28 14.02 7.71
C SER A 168 -5.93 14.43 7.11
N GLY A 169 -5.60 13.83 5.98
CA GLY A 169 -4.39 14.20 5.26
C GLY A 169 -3.26 13.16 5.32
N PHE A 170 -3.56 11.94 5.77
CA PHE A 170 -2.58 10.85 5.83
C PHE A 170 -2.64 10.05 4.52
N PRO A 171 -1.60 10.10 3.66
CA PRO A 171 -1.57 9.27 2.45
C PRO A 171 -1.64 7.78 2.80
N PHE A 172 -2.58 7.07 2.19
CA PHE A 172 -2.75 5.63 2.36
C PHE A 172 -2.95 4.98 0.99
N PRO A 173 -1.87 4.79 0.21
CA PRO A 173 -1.97 4.19 -1.11
C PRO A 173 -2.20 2.69 -1.01
N ILE A 174 -3.22 2.20 -1.71
CA ILE A 174 -3.47 0.77 -1.90
C ILE A 174 -3.19 0.46 -3.37
N THR A 175 -2.05 -0.16 -3.64
CA THR A 175 -1.68 -0.55 -5.00
C THR A 175 -2.47 -1.80 -5.41
N GLY A 176 -2.86 -1.86 -6.69
CA GLY A 176 -3.47 -3.08 -7.25
C GLY A 176 -2.52 -4.26 -7.11
N GLU A 177 -3.07 -5.48 -7.16
CA GLU A 177 -2.21 -6.64 -7.37
C GLU A 177 -1.31 -6.31 -8.56
N THR A 178 -0.03 -6.16 -8.31
CA THR A 178 0.91 -6.40 -9.37
C THR A 178 0.80 -7.90 -9.64
N ASN A 179 -0.11 -8.31 -10.53
CA ASN A 179 0.21 -9.46 -11.34
C ASN A 179 1.59 -9.11 -11.87
N SER A 180 2.60 -9.63 -11.23
CA SER A 180 3.97 -9.45 -11.66
C SER A 180 4.19 -10.29 -12.93
N ILE A 181 3.61 -9.78 -14.00
CA ILE A 181 4.46 -9.56 -15.13
C ILE A 181 5.34 -8.42 -14.64
N ASP A 182 6.59 -8.74 -14.28
CA ASP A 182 7.63 -7.74 -14.25
C ASP A 182 7.35 -6.78 -15.41
N GLN A 183 6.75 -5.64 -15.12
CA GLN A 183 7.13 -4.45 -15.86
C GLN A 183 8.56 -4.17 -15.38
N VAL A 184 9.48 -5.07 -15.73
CA VAL A 184 10.77 -4.62 -16.23
C VAL A 184 10.34 -3.43 -17.07
N LEU A 185 10.70 -2.22 -16.68
CA LEU A 185 10.62 -1.05 -17.53
C LEU A 185 11.12 -1.53 -18.86
N SER A 186 10.21 -2.01 -19.70
CA SER A 186 10.54 -2.52 -21.02
C SER A 186 10.96 -1.24 -21.70
N GLU A 187 12.24 -0.99 -21.69
CA GLU A 187 12.79 0.10 -22.49
C GLU A 187 12.10 -0.05 -23.82
N ALA A 188 11.37 1.01 -24.19
CA ALA A 188 10.64 1.00 -25.45
C ALA A 188 11.60 0.46 -26.53
N PRO A 189 11.18 -0.53 -27.33
CA PRO A 189 12.07 -1.16 -28.28
C PRO A 189 12.82 -0.14 -29.13
N ARG A 190 14.12 -0.32 -29.24
CA ARG A 190 15.00 0.60 -29.99
C ARG A 190 15.92 -0.18 -30.90
N ALA A 191 16.11 0.35 -32.09
CA ALA A 191 17.09 -0.16 -33.05
C ALA A 191 18.16 0.91 -33.31
N TYR A 192 19.42 0.57 -33.07
CA TYR A 192 20.52 1.50 -33.29
C TYR A 192 21.79 0.81 -33.86
N PRO A 193 22.57 1.48 -34.71
CA PRO A 193 22.30 2.77 -35.28
C PRO A 193 21.09 2.75 -36.22
N ASN A 194 20.37 3.86 -36.30
CA ASN A 194 19.30 4.06 -37.27
C ASN A 194 19.37 5.51 -37.78
N PRO A 195 19.80 5.75 -39.03
CA PRO A 195 20.11 4.78 -40.10
C PRO A 195 21.28 3.84 -39.82
N SER A 196 21.25 2.65 -40.43
CA SER A 196 22.33 1.65 -40.37
C SER A 196 22.83 1.26 -41.76
N ASP A 197 24.04 0.70 -41.81
CA ASP A 197 24.70 0.18 -43.00
C ASP A 197 24.40 -1.30 -43.27
N GLY A 198 23.32 -1.82 -42.62
CA GLY A 198 22.95 -3.24 -42.71
C GLY A 198 23.17 -4.05 -41.44
N LEU A 199 23.70 -3.38 -40.37
CA LEU A 199 23.88 -3.97 -39.05
C LEU A 199 23.28 -3.03 -38.01
N PHE A 200 22.36 -3.51 -37.18
CA PHE A 200 21.81 -2.76 -36.05
C PHE A 200 21.65 -3.65 -34.82
N THR A 201 21.58 -3.02 -33.65
CA THR A 201 21.28 -3.69 -32.39
C THR A 201 19.84 -3.35 -32.01
N LEU A 202 19.05 -4.37 -31.70
CA LEU A 202 17.70 -4.25 -31.20
C LEU A 202 17.71 -4.46 -29.68
N THR A 203 17.18 -3.49 -28.91
CA THR A 203 17.03 -3.56 -27.46
C THR A 203 15.57 -3.40 -27.07
N GLY A 204 15.21 -3.82 -25.84
CA GLY A 204 13.83 -3.70 -25.32
C GLY A 204 12.79 -4.59 -26.01
N ALA A 205 13.22 -5.59 -26.80
CA ALA A 205 12.35 -6.45 -27.58
C ALA A 205 12.49 -7.95 -27.24
N GLN A 206 13.17 -8.30 -26.15
CA GLN A 206 13.38 -9.71 -25.77
C GLN A 206 12.02 -10.44 -25.59
N GLY A 207 11.91 -11.64 -26.12
CA GLY A 207 10.68 -12.46 -26.07
C GLY A 207 9.68 -12.14 -27.18
N SER A 208 9.92 -11.11 -28.00
CA SER A 208 9.01 -10.77 -29.12
C SER A 208 9.35 -11.54 -30.40
N MET A 209 8.34 -11.73 -31.25
CA MET A 209 8.53 -12.08 -32.65
C MET A 209 8.75 -10.81 -33.47
N ALA A 210 9.89 -10.69 -34.09
CA ALA A 210 10.26 -9.58 -34.95
C ALA A 210 9.96 -9.93 -36.42
N THR A 211 9.28 -9.04 -37.13
CA THR A 211 8.99 -9.16 -38.57
C THR A 211 9.40 -7.88 -39.28
N LEU A 212 10.36 -7.97 -40.17
CA LEU A 212 10.81 -6.85 -40.99
C LEU A 212 10.01 -6.82 -42.31
N ARG A 213 9.43 -5.66 -42.60
CA ARG A 213 8.63 -5.43 -43.81
C ARG A 213 9.19 -4.27 -44.60
N SER A 214 9.13 -4.40 -45.92
CA SER A 214 9.39 -3.30 -46.85
C SER A 214 8.28 -2.25 -46.83
N LEU A 215 8.49 -1.12 -47.49
CA LEU A 215 7.53 0.00 -47.53
C LEU A 215 6.19 -0.39 -48.16
N ASP A 216 6.17 -1.35 -49.07
CA ASP A 216 4.97 -1.93 -49.72
C ASP A 216 4.30 -3.04 -48.90
N GLY A 217 4.79 -3.28 -47.66
CA GLY A 217 4.23 -4.24 -46.72
C GLY A 217 4.70 -5.69 -46.89
N GLN A 218 5.54 -5.98 -47.89
CA GLN A 218 6.07 -7.32 -48.08
C GLN A 218 6.96 -7.73 -46.89
N GLN A 219 6.72 -8.93 -46.34
CA GLN A 219 7.58 -9.50 -45.33
C GLN A 219 8.93 -9.91 -45.92
N VAL A 220 9.98 -9.36 -45.38
CA VAL A 220 11.36 -9.60 -45.83
C VAL A 220 12.05 -10.65 -44.96
N ARG A 221 11.83 -10.54 -43.61
CA ARG A 221 12.44 -11.44 -42.64
C ARG A 221 11.57 -11.53 -41.37
N SER A 222 11.62 -12.69 -40.68
CA SER A 222 11.03 -12.85 -39.37
C SER A 222 11.91 -13.74 -38.49
N TRP A 223 11.99 -13.40 -37.18
CA TRP A 223 12.78 -14.14 -36.20
C TRP A 223 12.26 -13.88 -34.78
N ASN A 224 12.62 -14.75 -33.83
CA ASN A 224 12.38 -14.51 -32.40
C ASN A 224 13.55 -13.75 -31.79
N VAL A 225 13.28 -12.71 -31.02
CA VAL A 225 14.27 -11.94 -30.28
C VAL A 225 14.55 -12.66 -28.95
N ASN A 226 15.74 -13.22 -28.81
CA ASN A 226 16.09 -14.05 -27.65
C ASN A 226 16.98 -13.34 -26.65
N ALA A 227 17.60 -12.23 -27.02
CA ALA A 227 18.52 -11.47 -26.16
C ALA A 227 17.98 -10.08 -25.83
N SER A 228 18.35 -9.54 -24.67
CA SER A 228 18.02 -8.17 -24.27
C SER A 228 18.64 -7.11 -25.20
N ALA A 229 19.77 -7.43 -25.84
CA ALA A 229 20.40 -6.67 -26.90
C ALA A 229 20.80 -7.63 -28.01
N GLU A 230 20.05 -7.67 -29.11
CA GLU A 230 20.27 -8.60 -30.22
C GLU A 230 20.85 -7.86 -31.41
N ARG A 231 21.98 -8.36 -31.94
CA ARG A 231 22.57 -7.86 -33.20
C ARG A 231 21.86 -8.49 -34.38
N VAL A 232 21.35 -7.66 -35.26
CA VAL A 232 20.60 -8.07 -36.46
C VAL A 232 21.42 -7.62 -37.68
N SER A 233 21.84 -8.60 -38.50
CA SER A 233 22.42 -8.32 -39.82
C SER A 233 21.33 -8.44 -40.87
N VAL A 234 21.26 -7.48 -41.76
CA VAL A 234 20.33 -7.42 -42.91
C VAL A 234 21.14 -7.30 -44.23
N ASP A 235 22.31 -7.96 -44.27
CA ASP A 235 23.14 -7.95 -45.43
C ASP A 235 22.40 -8.38 -46.68
N GLY A 236 22.67 -7.71 -47.79
CA GLY A 236 22.06 -7.98 -49.10
C GLY A 236 20.68 -7.32 -49.30
N MET A 237 20.16 -6.59 -48.32
CA MET A 237 18.93 -5.80 -48.50
C MET A 237 19.23 -4.49 -49.23
N ALA A 238 18.24 -4.02 -50.02
CA ALA A 238 18.33 -2.73 -50.70
C ALA A 238 18.29 -1.58 -49.70
N PRO A 239 19.06 -0.49 -49.91
CA PRO A 239 18.89 0.72 -49.11
C PRO A 239 17.45 1.23 -49.20
N GLY A 240 16.93 1.70 -48.07
CA GLY A 240 15.56 2.20 -48.01
C GLY A 240 14.99 2.22 -46.60
N VAL A 241 13.68 2.47 -46.52
CA VAL A 241 12.92 2.47 -45.27
C VAL A 241 12.18 1.17 -45.11
N TYR A 242 12.26 0.59 -43.95
CA TYR A 242 11.61 -0.66 -43.55
C TYR A 242 10.85 -0.45 -42.23
N PHE A 243 9.88 -1.31 -41.99
CA PHE A 243 9.14 -1.35 -40.74
C PHE A 243 9.44 -2.66 -40.02
N LEU A 244 9.95 -2.56 -38.80
CA LEU A 244 10.15 -3.70 -37.90
C LEU A 244 8.96 -3.78 -36.98
N GLU A 245 8.15 -4.79 -37.20
CA GLU A 245 6.99 -5.14 -36.35
C GLU A 245 7.46 -6.12 -35.27
N LEU A 246 7.17 -5.79 -34.01
CA LEU A 246 7.47 -6.58 -32.83
C LEU A 246 6.17 -7.00 -32.18
N VAL A 247 5.97 -8.30 -31.98
CA VAL A 247 4.75 -8.84 -31.37
C VAL A 247 5.16 -9.70 -30.18
N ALA A 248 4.66 -9.34 -28.98
CA ALA A 248 4.82 -10.10 -27.75
C ALA A 248 3.54 -10.01 -26.92
N GLU A 249 3.04 -11.12 -26.41
CA GLU A 249 1.92 -11.19 -25.46
C GLU A 249 0.70 -10.31 -25.81
N GLY A 250 0.35 -10.25 -27.10
CA GLY A 250 -0.77 -9.44 -27.59
C GLY A 250 -0.48 -7.95 -27.77
N ARG A 251 0.72 -7.49 -27.46
CA ARG A 251 1.21 -6.14 -27.78
C ARG A 251 1.89 -6.14 -29.14
N ARG A 252 1.69 -5.06 -29.88
CA ARG A 252 2.30 -4.86 -31.18
C ARG A 252 2.95 -3.49 -31.21
N GLU A 253 4.23 -3.46 -31.53
CA GLU A 253 5.00 -2.24 -31.73
C GLU A 253 5.64 -2.23 -33.11
N VAL A 254 5.82 -1.03 -33.68
CA VAL A 254 6.41 -0.88 -35.00
C VAL A 254 7.49 0.17 -34.97
N LEU A 255 8.71 -0.23 -35.30
CA LEU A 255 9.86 0.65 -35.44
C LEU A 255 10.12 0.94 -36.92
N ARG A 256 10.38 2.20 -37.25
CA ARG A 256 10.91 2.58 -38.54
C ARG A 256 12.42 2.42 -38.55
N ILE A 257 12.94 1.65 -39.52
CA ILE A 257 14.37 1.40 -39.71
C ILE A 257 14.78 1.90 -41.09
N SER A 258 15.88 2.60 -41.17
CA SER A 258 16.43 3.10 -42.42
C SER A 258 17.79 2.45 -42.68
N PHE A 259 17.96 1.85 -43.86
CA PHE A 259 19.22 1.31 -44.32
C PHE A 259 19.83 2.27 -45.33
N VAL A 260 21.12 2.53 -45.17
CA VAL A 260 21.95 3.34 -46.06
C VAL A 260 23.13 2.48 -46.54
N ARG A 261 23.74 2.89 -47.64
CA ARG A 261 24.98 2.25 -48.12
C ARG A 261 26.18 2.94 -47.53
#